data_07e7d37c5c99475955f0e26c24db6624
#
_entry.id   07e7d37c5c99475955f0e26c24db6624
#
_cell.length_a   1.000
_cell.length_b   1.000
_cell.length_c   1.000
_cell.angle_alpha   90.00
_cell.angle_beta   90.00
_cell.angle_gamma   90.00
#
_symmetry.space_group_name_H-M   'P 1'
#
loop_
_entity.id
_entity.type
_entity.pdbx_description
1 polymer ?
#
loop_
_entity_poly.entity_id
_entity_poly.type
_entity_poly.pdbx_seq_one_letter_code
_entity_poly.pdbx_strand_id
1 'polypeptide(L)'
;MPRPKLKPTDEQRRLVKQLAAVGTPHEEIALMVKIRSPKTLRKHFREELDRGAAEANAKVAGALYKKAIDGDTNAQKFWLQSRAGWGRSSFERPPIQPPP
;
A
#
# COMPACT_ATOMS: atom_id res chain seq x y z
N MET A 1 19.95 8.16 -32.84
CA MET A 1 19.56 9.22 -31.92
C MET A 1 19.37 8.68 -30.52
N PRO A 2 20.03 9.30 -29.56
CA PRO A 2 19.77 8.87 -28.19
C PRO A 2 18.33 9.19 -27.82
N ARG A 3 17.72 8.30 -27.06
CA ARG A 3 16.38 8.54 -26.55
C ARG A 3 16.42 9.67 -25.55
N PRO A 4 15.44 10.57 -25.58
CA PRO A 4 15.36 11.56 -24.53
C PRO A 4 15.19 10.86 -23.18
N LYS A 5 15.84 11.39 -22.17
CA LYS A 5 15.67 10.89 -20.83
C LYS A 5 14.24 11.15 -20.39
N LEU A 6 13.64 10.17 -19.73
CA LEU A 6 12.34 10.35 -19.16
C LEU A 6 12.38 11.45 -18.10
N LYS A 7 11.54 12.44 -18.27
CA LYS A 7 11.39 13.52 -17.28
C LYS A 7 9.96 13.45 -16.74
N PRO A 8 9.78 12.90 -15.55
CA PRO A 8 8.45 12.84 -15.00
C PRO A 8 7.86 14.22 -14.82
N THR A 9 6.61 14.39 -15.28
CA THR A 9 5.89 15.64 -15.07
C THR A 9 5.15 15.59 -13.72
N ASP A 10 4.80 16.75 -13.19
CA ASP A 10 4.04 16.82 -11.96
C ASP A 10 2.69 16.12 -12.10
N GLU A 11 2.09 16.24 -13.26
CA GLU A 11 0.84 15.55 -13.56
C GLU A 11 1.00 14.03 -13.51
N GLN A 12 2.06 13.52 -14.12
CA GLN A 12 2.35 12.08 -14.07
C GLN A 12 2.61 11.63 -12.64
N ARG A 13 3.37 12.39 -11.87
CA ARG A 13 3.66 12.06 -10.47
C ARG A 13 2.38 11.96 -9.65
N ARG A 14 1.49 12.92 -9.84
CA ARG A 14 0.22 12.94 -9.12
C ARG A 14 -0.65 11.75 -9.50
N LEU A 15 -0.73 11.45 -10.79
CA LEU A 15 -1.51 10.32 -11.26
C LEU A 15 -0.95 8.98 -10.75
N VAL A 16 0.38 8.81 -10.81
CA VAL A 16 1.01 7.60 -10.30
C VAL A 16 0.71 7.43 -8.80
N LYS A 17 0.81 8.50 -8.04
CA LYS A 17 0.51 8.45 -6.61
C LYS A 17 -0.94 8.06 -6.34
N GLN A 18 -1.88 8.63 -7.08
CA GLN A 18 -3.30 8.31 -6.93
C GLN A 18 -3.59 6.85 -7.29
N LEU A 19 -3.02 6.38 -8.38
CA LEU A 19 -3.23 5.00 -8.81
C LEU A 19 -2.60 4.00 -7.83
N ALA A 20 -1.43 4.33 -7.31
CA ALA A 20 -0.80 3.50 -6.29
C ALA A 20 -1.64 3.45 -5.01
N ALA A 21 -2.27 4.57 -4.66
CA ALA A 21 -3.10 4.66 -3.46
C ALA A 21 -4.26 3.68 -3.50
N VAL A 22 -4.84 3.45 -4.68
CA VAL A 22 -5.97 2.53 -4.82
C VAL A 22 -5.55 1.11 -5.18
N GLY A 23 -4.25 0.84 -5.14
CA GLY A 23 -3.74 -0.52 -5.34
C GLY A 23 -3.65 -0.98 -6.78
N THR A 24 -3.61 -0.04 -7.73
CA THR A 24 -3.48 -0.39 -9.14
C THR A 24 -2.15 -1.11 -9.39
N PRO A 25 -2.15 -2.24 -10.09
CA PRO A 25 -0.89 -2.92 -10.43
C PRO A 25 0.04 -2.01 -11.24
N HIS A 26 1.33 -2.17 -11.02
CA HIS A 26 2.32 -1.32 -11.68
C HIS A 26 2.25 -1.40 -13.21
N GLU A 27 1.89 -2.57 -13.74
CA GLU A 27 1.73 -2.75 -15.18
C GLU A 27 0.65 -1.84 -15.74
N GLU A 28 -0.47 -1.72 -15.02
CA GLU A 28 -1.56 -0.87 -15.43
C GLU A 28 -1.24 0.60 -15.25
N ILE A 29 -0.55 0.93 -14.16
CA ILE A 29 -0.10 2.31 -13.95
C ILE A 29 0.80 2.75 -15.10
N ALA A 30 1.75 1.90 -15.46
CA ALA A 30 2.68 2.21 -16.55
C ALA A 30 1.92 2.49 -17.85
N LEU A 31 0.91 1.67 -18.15
CA LEU A 31 0.09 1.89 -19.34
C LEU A 31 -0.64 3.23 -19.28
N MET A 32 -1.22 3.54 -18.13
CA MET A 32 -2.04 4.74 -17.99
C MET A 32 -1.24 6.03 -18.06
N VAL A 33 0.00 6.00 -17.60
CA VAL A 33 0.88 7.18 -17.67
C VAL A 33 1.86 7.12 -18.84
N LYS A 34 1.66 6.17 -19.75
CA LYS A 34 2.43 6.03 -20.98
C LYS A 34 3.92 5.80 -20.72
N ILE A 35 4.21 5.01 -19.72
CA ILE A 35 5.56 4.57 -19.40
C ILE A 35 5.75 3.20 -20.01
N ARG A 36 6.92 2.97 -20.54
CA ARG A 36 7.28 1.80 -21.32
C ARG A 36 7.12 0.45 -20.58
N SER A 37 7.44 0.43 -19.30
CA SER A 37 7.40 -0.83 -18.55
C SER A 37 7.27 -0.56 -17.04
N PRO A 38 6.80 -1.56 -16.27
CA PRO A 38 6.78 -1.42 -14.81
C PRO A 38 8.14 -1.14 -14.20
N LYS A 39 9.20 -1.70 -14.79
CA LYS A 39 10.55 -1.47 -14.30
C LYS A 39 10.95 0.01 -14.43
N THR A 40 10.66 0.62 -15.58
CA THR A 40 10.91 2.03 -15.80
C THR A 40 10.06 2.89 -14.87
N LEU A 41 8.80 2.51 -14.69
CA LEU A 41 7.91 3.18 -13.75
C LEU A 41 8.51 3.19 -12.35
N ARG A 42 8.91 2.04 -11.85
CA ARG A 42 9.50 1.93 -10.51
C ARG A 42 10.79 2.74 -10.38
N LYS A 43 11.57 2.80 -11.43
CA LYS A 43 12.82 3.56 -11.42
C LYS A 43 12.58 5.06 -11.24
N HIS A 44 11.59 5.61 -11.94
CA HIS A 44 11.37 7.05 -11.99
C HIS A 44 10.28 7.55 -11.04
N PHE A 45 9.42 6.67 -10.54
CA PHE A 45 8.28 7.04 -9.70
C PHE A 45 8.23 6.26 -8.39
N ARG A 46 9.39 5.78 -7.93
CA ARG A 46 9.41 4.95 -6.71
C ARG A 46 8.82 5.67 -5.51
N GLU A 47 9.16 6.94 -5.35
CA GLU A 47 8.64 7.71 -4.23
C GLU A 47 7.12 7.83 -4.29
N GLU A 48 6.58 8.15 -5.47
CA GLU A 48 5.15 8.27 -5.65
C GLU A 48 4.42 6.94 -5.41
N LEU A 49 5.00 5.85 -5.90
CA LEU A 49 4.41 4.53 -5.70
C LEU A 49 4.39 4.15 -4.23
N ASP A 50 5.51 4.31 -3.55
CA ASP A 50 5.63 3.95 -2.14
C ASP A 50 4.77 4.85 -1.27
N ARG A 51 4.82 6.15 -1.52
CA ARG A 51 4.10 7.12 -0.70
C ARG A 51 2.59 7.02 -0.90
N GLY A 52 2.14 6.81 -2.14
CA GLY A 52 0.72 6.64 -2.42
C GLY A 52 0.14 5.44 -1.68
N ALA A 53 0.81 4.31 -1.76
CA ALA A 53 0.38 3.11 -1.07
C ALA A 53 0.42 3.28 0.45
N ALA A 54 1.50 3.87 0.98
CA ALA A 54 1.66 4.06 2.42
C ALA A 54 0.60 5.02 2.98
N GLU A 55 0.34 6.13 2.29
CA GLU A 55 -0.65 7.10 2.74
C GLU A 55 -2.05 6.50 2.74
N ALA A 56 -2.39 5.74 1.70
CA ALA A 56 -3.68 5.08 1.63
C ALA A 56 -3.85 4.05 2.75
N ASN A 57 -2.83 3.23 2.96
CA ASN A 57 -2.86 2.24 4.03
C ASN A 57 -2.99 2.90 5.40
N ALA A 58 -2.29 4.01 5.61
CA ALA A 58 -2.38 4.75 6.87
C ALA A 58 -3.79 5.29 7.10
N LYS A 59 -4.43 5.81 6.06
CA LYS A 59 -5.81 6.32 6.16
C LYS A 59 -6.80 5.22 6.49
N VAL A 60 -6.70 4.08 5.82
CA VAL A 60 -7.59 2.95 6.07
C VAL A 60 -7.34 2.38 7.46
N ALA A 61 -6.06 2.24 7.84
CA ALA A 61 -5.72 1.77 9.18
C ALA A 61 -6.26 2.70 10.26
N GLY A 62 -6.17 4.02 10.03
CA GLY A 62 -6.71 5.00 10.97
C GLY A 62 -8.22 4.88 11.12
N ALA A 63 -8.94 4.69 10.01
CA ALA A 63 -10.38 4.52 10.03
C ALA A 63 -10.77 3.22 10.75
N LEU A 64 -10.05 2.15 10.50
CA LEU A 64 -10.26 0.87 11.17
C LEU A 64 -10.00 0.99 12.67
N TYR A 65 -8.92 1.63 13.03
CA TYR A 65 -8.54 1.86 14.42
C TYR A 65 -9.65 2.62 15.16
N LYS A 66 -10.10 3.72 14.56
CA LYS A 66 -11.16 4.53 15.16
C LYS A 66 -12.43 3.72 15.36
N LYS A 67 -12.82 2.94 14.37
CA LYS A 67 -14.00 2.12 14.45
C LYS A 67 -13.87 1.06 15.55
N ALA A 68 -12.70 0.46 15.69
CA ALA A 68 -12.43 -0.53 16.72
C ALA A 68 -12.49 0.11 18.12
N ILE A 69 -11.90 1.29 18.29
CA ILE A 69 -11.94 2.02 19.56
C ILE A 69 -13.37 2.37 19.93
N ASP A 70 -14.19 2.72 18.95
CA ASP A 70 -15.60 3.08 19.18
C ASP A 70 -16.49 1.88 19.50
N GLY A 71 -15.95 0.67 19.51
CA GLY A 71 -16.64 -0.51 20.00
C GLY A 71 -17.09 -1.50 18.96
N ASP A 72 -16.72 -1.32 17.69
CA ASP A 72 -17.10 -2.27 16.66
C ASP A 72 -16.33 -3.58 16.82
N THR A 73 -17.05 -4.65 17.11
CA THR A 73 -16.44 -5.96 17.39
C THR A 73 -15.69 -6.52 16.18
N ASN A 74 -16.25 -6.36 15.00
CA ASN A 74 -15.61 -6.86 13.78
C ASN A 74 -14.30 -6.10 13.51
N ALA A 75 -14.30 -4.79 13.69
CA ALA A 75 -13.10 -3.98 13.54
C ALA A 75 -12.03 -4.37 14.55
N GLN A 76 -12.43 -4.63 15.79
CA GLN A 76 -11.52 -5.07 16.85
C GLN A 76 -10.89 -6.40 16.51
N LYS A 77 -11.69 -7.37 16.07
CA LYS A 77 -11.19 -8.67 15.66
C LYS A 77 -10.23 -8.57 14.50
N PHE A 78 -10.59 -7.78 13.49
CA PHE A 78 -9.76 -7.62 12.31
C PHE A 78 -8.42 -6.99 12.67
N TRP A 79 -8.44 -5.96 13.51
CA TRP A 79 -7.22 -5.30 13.97
C TRP A 79 -6.30 -6.26 14.68
N LEU A 80 -6.84 -6.98 15.65
CA LEU A 80 -6.05 -7.90 16.46
C LEU A 80 -5.49 -9.06 15.64
N GLN A 81 -6.27 -9.57 14.69
CA GLN A 81 -5.82 -10.65 13.82
C GLN A 81 -4.76 -10.19 12.83
N SER A 82 -4.95 -9.01 12.26
CA SER A 82 -4.07 -8.50 11.21
C SER A 82 -2.77 -7.94 11.75
N ARG A 83 -2.85 -7.25 12.88
CA ARG A 83 -1.70 -6.51 13.38
C ARG A 83 -1.02 -7.16 14.57
N ALA A 84 -1.80 -7.78 15.45
CA ALA A 84 -1.26 -8.43 16.62
C ALA A 84 -1.19 -9.96 16.48
N GLY A 85 -1.82 -10.49 15.45
CA GLY A 85 -1.83 -11.93 15.21
C GLY A 85 -2.71 -12.72 16.15
N TRP A 86 -3.59 -12.06 16.87
CA TRP A 86 -4.50 -12.73 17.79
C TRP A 86 -5.60 -13.45 17.02
N GLY A 87 -6.04 -14.59 17.51
CA GLY A 87 -7.12 -15.34 16.91
C GLY A 87 -6.76 -16.09 15.64
N ARG A 88 -5.52 -16.02 15.21
CA ARG A 88 -5.03 -16.88 14.12
C ARG A 88 -4.90 -18.30 14.66
N SER A 89 -5.13 -19.24 13.77
CA SER A 89 -4.91 -20.64 14.12
C SER A 89 -3.48 -20.83 14.61
N SER A 90 -3.33 -21.47 15.74
CA SER A 90 -2.02 -21.80 16.27
C SER A 90 -1.28 -22.80 15.39
N PHE A 91 -1.96 -23.41 14.42
CA PHE A 91 -1.33 -24.32 13.47
C PHE A 91 -0.57 -23.59 12.37
N GLU A 92 -0.92 -22.34 12.10
CA GLU A 92 -0.35 -21.58 10.97
C GLU A 92 0.96 -20.92 11.33
N ARG A 93 1.20 -20.72 12.62
CA ARG A 93 2.46 -20.15 13.08
C ARG A 93 2.62 -20.46 14.56
N PRO A 94 3.87 -20.42 15.02
CA PRO A 94 4.11 -20.60 16.45
C PRO A 94 3.38 -19.51 17.23
N PRO A 95 2.82 -19.84 18.37
CA PRO A 95 2.22 -18.82 19.22
C PRO A 95 3.30 -17.84 19.67
N ILE A 96 2.91 -16.59 19.82
CA ILE A 96 3.81 -15.61 20.40
C ILE A 96 4.00 -16.02 21.83
N GLN A 97 5.25 -16.30 22.18
CA GLN A 97 5.56 -16.67 23.53
C GLN A 97 5.36 -15.47 24.44
N PRO A 98 4.47 -15.55 25.43
CA PRO A 98 4.41 -14.48 26.39
C PRO A 98 5.74 -14.42 27.13
N PRO A 99 6.16 -13.24 27.55
CA PRO A 99 7.36 -13.15 28.36
C PRO A 99 7.15 -13.94 29.64
N PRO A 100 8.16 -14.63 30.07
CA PRO A 100 8.07 -15.39 31.31
C PRO A 100 7.79 -14.53 32.51
#